data_0d2069d8e612e0022ebe88b33db06e5f
#
_entry.id   0d2069d8e612e0022ebe88b33db06e5f
#
_cell.length_a   1.000
_cell.length_b   1.000
_cell.length_c   1.000
_cell.angle_alpha   90.00
_cell.angle_beta   90.00
_cell.angle_gamma   90.00
#
_symmetry.space_group_name_H-M   'P 1'
#
loop_
_entity.id
_entity.type
_entity.pdbx_description
1 polymer ?
#
loop_
_entity_poly.entity_id
_entity_poly.type
_entity_poly.pdbx_seq_one_letter_code
_entity_poly.pdbx_strand_id
1 'polypeptide(L)'
;MKTTYDTVIIGAGAAGLAAGMYAGRLNLKTVILGATSGAELPVGGVITLTDTVENYPGFKRLTGQELAQKLEEHARAYDIEVKEEKAVDASKDNKSNCFVVKTEKSAYHTKTIIFTTGAKWKELPMKGAKEFKNKGVHYCA
;
A
#
# COMPACT_ATOMS: atom_id res chain seq x y z
N MET A 1 -18.82 -0.01 21.09
CA MET A 1 -19.03 -0.78 19.83
C MET A 1 -17.72 -0.76 19.05
N LYS A 2 -17.27 -1.92 18.53
CA LYS A 2 -16.10 -1.94 17.65
C LYS A 2 -16.44 -1.26 16.33
N THR A 3 -15.62 -0.32 15.91
CA THR A 3 -15.80 0.36 14.62
C THR A 3 -15.63 -0.64 13.49
N THR A 4 -16.66 -0.85 12.69
CA THR A 4 -16.62 -1.73 11.52
C THR A 4 -16.43 -0.88 10.28
N TYR A 5 -15.42 -1.22 9.46
CA TYR A 5 -15.16 -0.60 8.16
C TYR A 5 -15.97 -1.32 7.07
N ASP A 6 -16.31 -0.63 6.01
CA ASP A 6 -16.84 -1.27 4.80
C ASP A 6 -15.72 -2.00 4.07
N THR A 7 -14.53 -1.38 3.99
CA THR A 7 -13.34 -2.03 3.45
C THR A 7 -12.07 -1.64 4.21
N VAL A 8 -11.17 -2.60 4.35
CA VAL A 8 -9.77 -2.39 4.74
C VAL A 8 -8.89 -2.68 3.54
N ILE A 9 -8.04 -1.74 3.19
CA ILE A 9 -7.08 -1.88 2.09
C ILE A 9 -5.71 -2.15 2.69
N ILE A 10 -5.08 -3.26 2.31
CA ILE A 10 -3.77 -3.67 2.80
C ILE A 10 -2.72 -3.32 1.76
N GLY A 11 -1.95 -2.29 2.02
CA GLY A 11 -0.92 -1.72 1.15
C GLY A 11 -1.23 -0.28 0.76
N ALA A 12 -0.34 0.65 1.10
CA ALA A 12 -0.45 2.09 0.79
C ALA A 12 0.42 2.48 -0.42
N GLY A 13 0.56 1.59 -1.39
CA GLY A 13 1.16 1.89 -2.69
C GLY A 13 0.15 2.55 -3.63
N ALA A 14 0.56 2.84 -4.89
CA ALA A 14 -0.29 3.48 -5.88
C ALA A 14 -1.65 2.79 -6.06
N ALA A 15 -1.68 1.46 -6.06
CA ALA A 15 -2.92 0.69 -6.19
C ALA A 15 -3.85 0.87 -4.97
N GLY A 16 -3.29 0.84 -3.75
CA GLY A 16 -4.08 1.03 -2.53
C GLY A 16 -4.63 2.43 -2.39
N LEU A 17 -3.82 3.44 -2.72
CA LEU A 17 -4.25 4.84 -2.71
C LEU A 17 -5.36 5.09 -3.75
N ALA A 18 -5.23 4.54 -4.95
CA ALA A 18 -6.28 4.62 -5.97
C ALA A 18 -7.58 3.91 -5.54
N ALA A 19 -7.48 2.71 -4.96
CA ALA A 19 -8.63 1.99 -4.43
C ALA A 19 -9.31 2.76 -3.28
N GLY A 20 -8.51 3.36 -2.39
CA GLY A 20 -9.01 4.20 -1.29
C GLY A 20 -9.76 5.43 -1.78
N MET A 21 -9.18 6.15 -2.74
CA MET A 21 -9.84 7.30 -3.36
C MET A 21 -11.21 6.93 -3.92
N TYR A 22 -11.32 5.83 -4.65
CA TYR A 22 -12.60 5.37 -5.17
C TYR A 22 -13.57 4.92 -4.07
N ALA A 23 -13.10 4.23 -3.06
CA ALA A 23 -13.92 3.86 -1.90
C ALA A 23 -14.50 5.10 -1.21
N GLY A 24 -13.68 6.14 -1.01
CA GLY A 24 -14.12 7.42 -0.45
C GLY A 24 -15.17 8.11 -1.32
N ARG A 25 -14.98 8.16 -2.63
CA ARG A 25 -15.99 8.70 -3.57
C ARG A 25 -17.35 7.98 -3.47
N LEU A 26 -17.33 6.71 -3.10
CA LEU A 26 -18.55 5.91 -2.90
C LEU A 26 -19.07 5.98 -1.46
N ASN A 27 -18.51 6.88 -0.63
CA ASN A 27 -18.84 7.05 0.78
C ASN A 27 -18.68 5.75 1.60
N LEU A 28 -17.76 4.88 1.22
CA LEU A 28 -17.44 3.68 1.98
C LEU A 28 -16.47 4.04 3.13
N LYS A 29 -16.83 3.63 4.34
CA LYS A 29 -15.96 3.78 5.50
C LYS A 29 -14.71 2.90 5.32
N THR A 30 -13.59 3.52 4.99
CA THR A 30 -12.39 2.85 4.52
C THR A 30 -11.16 3.27 5.32
N VAL A 31 -10.25 2.33 5.54
CA VAL A 31 -8.91 2.59 6.03
C VAL A 31 -7.88 1.88 5.14
N ILE A 32 -6.78 2.56 4.84
CA ILE A 32 -5.61 2.00 4.16
C ILE A 32 -4.56 1.71 5.23
N LEU A 33 -4.06 0.48 5.26
CA LEU A 33 -2.98 0.05 6.14
C LEU A 33 -1.72 -0.17 5.30
N GLY A 34 -0.65 0.52 5.62
CA GLY A 34 0.61 0.34 4.91
C GLY A 34 1.64 1.37 5.32
N ALA A 35 2.88 1.10 5.00
CA ALA A 35 4.05 1.81 5.49
C ALA A 35 4.12 1.84 7.03
N THR A 36 5.22 1.44 7.58
CA THR A 36 5.48 1.57 9.03
C THR A 36 6.61 2.56 9.22
N SER A 37 6.59 3.30 10.30
CA SER A 37 7.76 4.09 10.73
C SER A 37 8.98 3.17 10.78
N GLY A 38 10.00 3.46 9.99
CA GLY A 38 11.18 2.60 9.82
C GLY A 38 11.01 1.48 8.78
N ALA A 39 9.89 1.43 8.04
CA ALA A 39 9.76 0.54 6.89
C ALA A 39 10.72 0.94 5.77
N GLU A 40 11.11 -0.06 4.97
CA GLU A 40 11.97 0.17 3.79
C GLU A 40 11.34 1.14 2.77
N LEU A 41 10.00 1.28 2.79
CA LEU A 41 9.25 2.09 1.83
C LEU A 41 8.16 2.91 2.54
N PRO A 42 8.06 4.22 2.26
CA PRO A 42 6.99 5.09 2.77
C PRO A 42 5.64 4.81 2.08
N VAL A 43 4.62 5.60 2.43
CA VAL A 43 3.38 5.68 1.65
C VAL A 43 3.73 6.00 0.20
N GLY A 44 3.10 5.26 -0.73
CA GLY A 44 3.48 5.24 -2.15
C GLY A 44 4.16 3.94 -2.56
N GLY A 45 4.87 3.27 -1.64
CA GLY A 45 5.52 1.99 -1.90
C GLY A 45 6.69 2.10 -2.88
N VAL A 46 6.91 1.06 -3.69
CA VAL A 46 8.07 0.94 -4.59
C VAL A 46 8.22 2.11 -5.57
N ILE A 47 7.12 2.77 -5.96
CA ILE A 47 7.18 3.89 -6.89
C ILE A 47 8.03 5.05 -6.36
N THR A 48 8.11 5.22 -5.04
CA THR A 48 8.91 6.29 -4.41
C THR A 48 10.41 6.17 -4.67
N LEU A 49 10.88 5.00 -5.10
CA LEU A 49 12.27 4.75 -5.47
C LEU A 49 12.59 5.11 -6.93
N THR A 50 11.58 5.52 -7.71
CA THR A 50 11.72 5.81 -9.13
C THR A 50 12.01 7.29 -9.34
N ASP A 51 13.15 7.60 -9.96
CA ASP A 51 13.55 8.99 -10.21
C ASP A 51 12.67 9.68 -11.26
N THR A 52 12.20 8.92 -12.24
CA THR A 52 11.40 9.46 -13.35
C THR A 52 10.24 8.53 -13.69
N VAL A 53 9.03 9.06 -13.68
CA VAL A 53 7.80 8.41 -14.09
C VAL A 53 7.24 9.15 -15.32
N GLU A 54 7.19 8.47 -16.47
CA GLU A 54 6.70 9.01 -17.76
C GLU A 54 5.54 8.20 -18.35
N ASN A 55 5.13 7.15 -17.63
CA ASN A 55 4.11 6.19 -18.08
C ASN A 55 2.86 6.15 -17.20
N TYR A 56 2.64 7.17 -16.37
CA TYR A 56 1.42 7.30 -15.58
C TYR A 56 0.46 8.28 -16.25
N PRO A 57 -0.73 7.83 -16.70
CA PRO A 57 -1.68 8.69 -17.40
C PRO A 57 -2.07 9.92 -16.59
N GLY A 58 -2.09 11.09 -17.24
CA GLY A 58 -2.39 12.39 -16.62
C GLY A 58 -1.16 13.22 -16.29
N PHE A 59 0.03 12.63 -16.29
CA PHE A 59 1.30 13.33 -16.07
C PHE A 59 2.30 12.98 -17.17
N LYS A 60 2.90 14.01 -17.81
CA LYS A 60 3.94 13.77 -18.82
C LYS A 60 5.23 13.26 -18.21
N ARG A 61 5.58 13.83 -17.06
CA ARG A 61 6.80 13.47 -16.32
C ARG A 61 6.69 13.98 -14.88
N LEU A 62 7.09 13.17 -13.92
CA LEU A 62 7.25 13.51 -12.51
C LEU A 62 8.15 12.47 -11.84
N THR A 63 8.58 12.74 -10.62
CA THR A 63 9.26 11.75 -9.81
C THR A 63 8.26 10.75 -9.18
N GLY A 64 8.75 9.58 -8.78
CA GLY A 64 7.90 8.62 -8.07
C GLY A 64 7.41 9.15 -6.73
N GLN A 65 8.19 9.98 -6.04
CA GLN A 65 7.77 10.64 -4.81
C GLN A 65 6.64 11.64 -5.06
N GLU A 66 6.75 12.48 -6.08
CA GLU A 66 5.66 13.41 -6.45
C GLU A 66 4.38 12.67 -6.84
N LEU A 67 4.50 11.55 -7.57
CA LEU A 67 3.34 10.73 -7.89
C LEU A 67 2.70 10.15 -6.62
N ALA A 68 3.49 9.58 -5.73
CA ALA A 68 3.02 9.02 -4.47
C ALA A 68 2.27 10.07 -3.63
N GLN A 69 2.86 11.26 -3.49
CA GLN A 69 2.26 12.37 -2.77
C GLN A 69 0.92 12.79 -3.37
N LYS A 70 0.85 12.97 -4.70
CA LYS A 70 -0.40 13.34 -5.38
C LYS A 70 -1.50 12.29 -5.21
N LEU A 71 -1.16 11.01 -5.24
CA LEU A 71 -2.11 9.92 -5.01
C LEU A 71 -2.60 9.91 -3.56
N GLU A 72 -1.71 10.13 -2.60
CA GLU A 72 -2.07 10.21 -1.19
C GLU A 72 -2.97 11.41 -0.89
N GLU A 73 -2.60 12.59 -1.37
CA GLU A 73 -3.41 13.82 -1.25
C GLU A 73 -4.80 13.60 -1.84
N HIS A 74 -4.90 12.95 -3.00
CA HIS A 74 -6.18 12.66 -3.64
C HIS A 74 -7.03 11.67 -2.82
N ALA A 75 -6.44 10.62 -2.26
CA ALA A 75 -7.16 9.70 -1.39
C ALA A 75 -7.68 10.40 -0.13
N ARG A 76 -6.82 11.20 0.53
CA ARG A 76 -7.17 11.96 1.74
C ARG A 76 -8.23 13.04 1.51
N ALA A 77 -8.35 13.57 0.29
CA ALA A 77 -9.43 14.52 -0.06
C ALA A 77 -10.84 13.92 0.04
N TYR A 78 -10.95 12.60 0.13
CA TYR A 78 -12.20 11.86 0.37
C TYR A 78 -12.27 11.26 1.78
N ASP A 79 -11.62 11.88 2.77
CA ASP A 79 -11.60 11.48 4.18
C ASP A 79 -11.10 10.03 4.43
N ILE A 80 -10.24 9.52 3.54
CA ILE A 80 -9.64 8.20 3.70
C ILE A 80 -8.50 8.25 4.72
N GLU A 81 -8.62 7.44 5.77
CA GLU A 81 -7.53 7.23 6.71
C GLU A 81 -6.42 6.40 6.08
N VAL A 82 -5.21 6.92 6.06
CA VAL A 82 -3.99 6.16 5.72
C VAL A 82 -3.20 6.00 7.01
N LYS A 83 -3.05 4.76 7.47
CA LYS A 83 -2.36 4.44 8.73
C LYS A 83 -1.03 3.75 8.46
N GLU A 84 0.00 4.23 9.13
CA GLU A 84 1.32 3.63 9.12
C GLU A 84 1.37 2.41 10.06
N GLU A 85 0.65 1.37 9.65
CA GLU A 85 0.55 0.10 10.35
C GLU A 85 0.70 -1.06 9.37
N LYS A 86 1.55 -2.02 9.72
CA LYS A 86 1.75 -3.24 8.94
C LYS A 86 0.69 -4.27 9.31
N ALA A 87 -0.10 -4.70 8.34
CA ALA A 87 -0.98 -5.85 8.52
C ALA A 87 -0.15 -7.14 8.66
N VAL A 88 -0.41 -7.91 9.72
CA VAL A 88 0.30 -9.15 10.04
C VAL A 88 -0.58 -10.39 9.92
N ASP A 89 -1.90 -10.23 10.01
CA ASP A 89 -2.87 -11.30 9.88
C ASP A 89 -4.17 -10.77 9.29
N ALA A 90 -4.85 -11.60 8.51
CA ALA A 90 -6.18 -11.33 8.01
C ALA A 90 -7.00 -12.63 8.04
N SER A 91 -8.06 -12.63 8.82
CA SER A 91 -8.89 -13.82 9.05
C SER A 91 -10.37 -13.49 8.95
N LYS A 92 -11.19 -14.49 8.61
CA LYS A 92 -12.64 -14.39 8.63
C LYS A 92 -13.17 -14.71 10.03
N ASP A 93 -13.97 -13.83 10.59
CA ASP A 93 -14.73 -14.11 11.80
C ASP A 93 -16.06 -14.79 11.40
N ASN A 94 -16.13 -16.09 11.65
CA ASN A 94 -17.30 -16.89 11.28
C ASN A 94 -18.58 -16.53 12.06
N LYS A 95 -18.45 -15.84 13.20
CA LYS A 95 -19.60 -15.42 14.01
C LYS A 95 -20.27 -14.17 13.48
N SER A 96 -19.48 -13.21 13.02
CA SER A 96 -19.97 -11.90 12.55
C SER A 96 -20.08 -11.82 11.02
N ASN A 97 -19.66 -12.86 10.28
CA ASN A 97 -19.51 -12.88 8.82
C ASN A 97 -18.67 -11.70 8.27
N CYS A 98 -17.80 -11.14 9.10
CA CYS A 98 -16.87 -10.07 8.79
C CYS A 98 -15.44 -10.61 8.74
N PHE A 99 -14.52 -9.77 8.29
CA PHE A 99 -13.08 -10.04 8.38
C PHE A 99 -12.47 -9.25 9.54
N VAL A 100 -11.37 -9.76 10.06
CA VAL A 100 -10.53 -9.07 11.03
C VAL A 100 -9.13 -8.98 10.45
N VAL A 101 -8.65 -7.76 10.24
CA VAL A 101 -7.26 -7.49 9.87
C VAL A 101 -6.53 -7.04 11.12
N LYS A 102 -5.46 -7.75 11.48
CA LYS A 102 -4.61 -7.41 12.62
C LYS A 102 -3.33 -6.74 12.16
N THR A 103 -2.94 -5.72 12.89
CA THR A 103 -1.62 -5.11 12.81
C THR A 103 -0.86 -5.40 14.11
N GLU A 104 0.37 -4.93 14.21
CA GLU A 104 1.12 -5.00 15.47
C GLU A 104 0.50 -4.13 16.58
N LYS A 105 -0.32 -3.14 16.22
CA LYS A 105 -0.90 -2.15 17.14
C LYS A 105 -2.39 -2.33 17.38
N SER A 106 -3.13 -2.81 16.38
CA SER A 106 -4.60 -2.71 16.33
C SER A 106 -5.25 -3.90 15.63
N ALA A 107 -6.57 -4.02 15.77
CA ALA A 107 -7.39 -4.95 15.01
C ALA A 107 -8.57 -4.19 14.35
N TYR A 108 -8.72 -4.37 13.06
CA TYR A 108 -9.71 -3.71 12.21
C TYR A 108 -10.78 -4.70 11.77
N HIS A 109 -12.03 -4.44 12.14
CA HIS A 109 -13.18 -5.23 11.69
C HIS A 109 -13.71 -4.63 10.39
N THR A 110 -13.95 -5.47 9.37
CA THR A 110 -14.35 -5.00 8.05
C THR A 110 -15.25 -6.00 7.33
N LYS A 111 -16.10 -5.50 6.45
CA LYS A 111 -16.94 -6.33 5.57
C LYS A 111 -16.14 -6.91 4.41
N THR A 112 -15.15 -6.16 3.89
CA THR A 112 -14.32 -6.57 2.75
C THR A 112 -12.85 -6.20 2.96
N ILE A 113 -11.95 -6.92 2.28
CA ILE A 113 -10.51 -6.62 2.26
C ILE A 113 -10.07 -6.48 0.81
N ILE A 114 -9.27 -5.47 0.53
CA ILE A 114 -8.57 -5.30 -0.75
C ILE A 114 -7.07 -5.46 -0.49
N PHE A 115 -6.46 -6.43 -1.16
CA PHE A 115 -5.02 -6.67 -1.07
C PHE A 115 -4.29 -5.92 -2.19
N THR A 116 -3.44 -4.96 -1.81
CA THR A 116 -2.60 -4.15 -2.70
C THR A 116 -1.16 -4.13 -2.17
N THR A 117 -0.71 -5.28 -1.70
CA THR A 117 0.55 -5.45 -0.95
C THR A 117 1.81 -5.27 -1.79
N GLY A 118 1.65 -5.08 -3.10
CA GLY A 118 2.76 -4.90 -4.02
C GLY A 118 3.58 -6.18 -4.25
N ALA A 119 4.80 -5.99 -4.70
CA ALA A 119 5.74 -7.07 -4.98
C ALA A 119 7.13 -6.76 -4.41
N LYS A 120 7.89 -7.81 -4.13
CA LYS A 120 9.33 -7.72 -3.83
C LYS A 120 10.09 -8.50 -4.88
N TRP A 121 11.25 -8.00 -5.26
CA TRP A 121 12.15 -8.74 -6.14
C TRP A 121 12.63 -10.02 -5.45
N LYS A 122 12.63 -11.10 -6.19
CA LYS A 122 13.30 -12.33 -5.77
C LYS A 122 14.79 -12.17 -6.01
N GLU A 123 15.59 -12.12 -4.94
CA GLU A 123 17.05 -12.11 -5.09
C GLU A 123 17.53 -13.44 -5.68
N LEU A 124 18.50 -13.36 -6.58
CA LEU A 124 19.12 -14.54 -7.16
C LEU A 124 19.88 -15.31 -6.06
N PRO A 125 19.62 -16.62 -5.89
CA PRO A 125 20.29 -17.44 -4.88
C PRO A 125 21.69 -17.89 -5.39
N MET A 126 22.48 -16.96 -5.89
CA MET A 126 23.81 -17.23 -6.48
C MET A 126 24.91 -16.51 -5.70
N LYS A 127 26.09 -17.15 -5.65
CA LYS A 127 27.29 -16.51 -5.09
C LYS A 127 27.60 -15.25 -5.91
N GLY A 128 27.84 -14.14 -5.23
CA GLY A 128 28.14 -12.85 -5.86
C GLY A 128 26.89 -12.00 -6.17
N ALA A 129 25.67 -12.53 -6.13
CA ALA A 129 24.46 -11.77 -6.48
C ALA A 129 24.27 -10.52 -5.60
N LYS A 130 24.57 -10.62 -4.31
CA LYS A 130 24.52 -9.47 -3.39
C LYS A 130 25.68 -8.49 -3.60
N GLU A 131 26.87 -9.01 -3.86
CA GLU A 131 28.09 -8.23 -4.07
C GLU A 131 28.02 -7.39 -5.34
N PHE A 132 27.45 -7.96 -6.41
CA PHE A 132 27.29 -7.31 -7.71
C PHE A 132 25.94 -6.64 -7.92
N LYS A 133 25.11 -6.51 -6.87
CA LYS A 133 23.85 -5.78 -6.93
C LYS A 133 24.12 -4.33 -7.36
N ASN A 134 23.44 -3.89 -8.43
CA ASN A 134 23.66 -2.61 -9.12
C ASN A 134 25.05 -2.44 -9.76
N LYS A 135 25.84 -3.54 -9.86
CA LYS A 135 27.16 -3.57 -10.49
C LYS A 135 27.25 -4.71 -11.52
N GLY A 136 26.16 -4.95 -12.25
CA GLY A 136 26.02 -6.05 -13.20
C GLY A 136 24.88 -7.02 -12.89
N VAL A 137 24.43 -7.08 -11.63
CA VAL A 137 23.17 -7.78 -11.25
C VAL A 137 22.11 -6.74 -10.96
N HIS A 138 21.10 -6.66 -11.81
CA HIS A 138 19.99 -5.72 -11.70
C HIS A 138 18.68 -6.47 -11.55
N TYR A 139 17.76 -5.95 -10.73
CA TYR A 139 16.42 -6.50 -10.48
C TYR A 139 15.30 -5.60 -11.01
N CYS A 140 15.65 -4.40 -11.44
CA CYS A 140 14.75 -3.43 -12.06
C CYS A 140 15.49 -2.79 -13.23
N ALA A 141 14.84 -2.66 -14.37
CA ALA A 141 15.35 -1.94 -15.53
C ALA A 141 14.91 -0.48 -15.48
#